data_0be2bcebfdaae2a44a8bf5d37cacb6a5
#
_entry.id   0be2bcebfdaae2a44a8bf5d37cacb6a5
#
_cell.length_a   1.000
_cell.length_b   1.000
_cell.length_c   1.000
_cell.angle_alpha   90.00
_cell.angle_beta   90.00
_cell.angle_gamma   90.00
#
_symmetry.space_group_name_H-M   'P 1'
#
loop_
_entity.id
_entity.type
_entity.pdbx_description
1 polymer ?
#
loop_
_entity_poly.entity_id
_entity_poly.type
_entity_poly.pdbx_seq_one_letter_code
_entity_poly.pdbx_strand_id
1 'polypeptide(L)'
;MNRSEALLLQVAEEATEVAQAASKCIRFGPTHTWPTRQGQARERLYQEFLECMALIEMCQDEGILPDCIDAKDRAAIEAKKERVEHFLTVSEELGTVQ
;
A
#
# COMPACT_ATOMS: atom_id res chain seq x y z
N MET A 1 -25.74 0.58 5.15
CA MET A 1 -24.68 -0.45 5.35
C MET A 1 -24.47 -0.68 6.84
N ASN A 2 -24.04 -1.86 7.20
CA ASN A 2 -23.68 -2.17 8.58
C ASN A 2 -22.25 -1.72 8.89
N ARG A 3 -21.81 -1.89 10.15
CA ARG A 3 -20.47 -1.47 10.58
C ARG A 3 -19.34 -2.18 9.80
N SER A 4 -19.48 -3.50 9.57
CA SER A 4 -18.47 -4.26 8.82
C SER A 4 -18.31 -3.74 7.40
N GLU A 5 -19.42 -3.48 6.73
CA GLU A 5 -19.42 -2.90 5.39
C GLU A 5 -18.80 -1.49 5.39
N ALA A 6 -19.11 -0.69 6.40
CA ALA A 6 -18.54 0.65 6.53
C ALA A 6 -17.01 0.61 6.71
N LEU A 7 -16.49 -0.32 7.53
CA LEU A 7 -15.05 -0.49 7.71
C LEU A 7 -14.38 -0.97 6.43
N LEU A 8 -14.99 -1.93 5.72
CA LEU A 8 -14.46 -2.41 4.44
C LEU A 8 -14.44 -1.32 3.38
N LEU A 9 -15.47 -0.47 3.36
CA LEU A 9 -15.49 0.68 2.46
C LEU A 9 -14.33 1.64 2.76
N GLN A 10 -14.05 1.89 4.03
CA GLN A 10 -12.92 2.73 4.41
C GLN A 10 -11.57 2.12 4.04
N VAL A 11 -11.42 0.78 4.13
CA VAL A 11 -10.23 0.09 3.61
C VAL A 11 -10.05 0.40 2.13
N ALA A 12 -11.13 0.31 1.34
CA ALA A 12 -11.07 0.61 -0.09
C ALA A 12 -10.66 2.07 -0.36
N GLU A 13 -11.21 3.01 0.40
CA GLU A 13 -10.87 4.42 0.27
C GLU A 13 -9.39 4.68 0.62
N GLU A 14 -8.91 4.14 1.72
CA GLU A 14 -7.50 4.30 2.14
C GLU A 14 -6.54 3.64 1.15
N ALA A 15 -6.89 2.48 0.61
CA ALA A 15 -6.08 1.80 -0.41
C ALA A 15 -5.99 2.66 -1.68
N THR A 16 -7.06 3.35 -2.05
CA THR A 16 -7.07 4.29 -3.17
C THR A 16 -6.12 5.46 -2.91
N GLU A 17 -6.08 5.98 -1.70
CA GLU A 17 -5.17 7.07 -1.33
C GLU A 17 -3.71 6.63 -1.35
N VAL A 18 -3.42 5.39 -0.96
CA VAL A 18 -2.08 4.80 -1.12
C VAL A 18 -1.69 4.78 -2.60
N ALA A 19 -2.58 4.31 -3.46
CA ALA A 19 -2.34 4.26 -4.90
C ALA A 19 -2.07 5.66 -5.49
N GLN A 20 -2.84 6.66 -5.08
CA GLN A 20 -2.66 8.05 -5.52
C GLN A 20 -1.31 8.60 -5.05
N ALA A 21 -0.92 8.36 -3.80
CA ALA A 21 0.34 8.83 -3.26
C ALA A 21 1.54 8.18 -3.97
N ALA A 22 1.45 6.89 -4.29
CA ALA A 22 2.48 6.18 -5.07
C ALA A 22 2.61 6.79 -6.48
N SER A 23 1.50 7.07 -7.12
CA SER A 23 1.48 7.74 -8.44
C SER A 23 2.16 9.11 -8.39
N LYS A 24 1.93 9.88 -7.32
CA LYS A 24 2.58 11.19 -7.15
C LYS A 24 4.09 11.07 -6.96
N CYS A 25 4.57 10.01 -6.31
CA CYS A 25 6.01 9.74 -6.21
C CYS A 25 6.65 9.52 -7.59
N ILE A 26 5.92 8.91 -8.52
CA ILE A 26 6.40 8.72 -9.90
C ILE A 26 6.35 10.04 -10.67
N ARG A 27 5.23 10.75 -10.58
CA ARG A 27 4.98 11.96 -11.36
C ARG A 27 5.85 13.13 -10.95
N PHE A 28 6.11 13.31 -9.67
CA PHE A 28 6.81 14.47 -9.13
C PHE A 28 8.17 14.12 -8.52
N GLY A 29 8.44 12.85 -8.29
CA GLY A 29 9.64 12.35 -7.62
C GLY A 29 9.41 12.08 -6.14
N PRO A 30 10.08 11.04 -5.56
CA PRO A 30 9.86 10.64 -4.17
C PRO A 30 10.24 11.72 -3.14
N THR A 31 11.16 12.60 -3.49
CA THR A 31 11.64 13.66 -2.60
C THR A 31 10.96 15.02 -2.83
N HIS A 32 9.99 15.06 -3.74
CA HIS A 32 9.25 16.29 -4.03
C HIS A 32 8.47 16.78 -2.82
N THR A 33 8.45 18.11 -2.63
CA THR A 33 7.69 18.78 -1.58
C THR A 33 6.71 19.77 -2.19
N TRP A 34 5.58 19.98 -1.50
CA TRP A 34 4.57 20.95 -1.91
C TRP A 34 4.54 22.12 -0.91
N PRO A 35 4.28 23.36 -1.36
CA PRO A 35 4.25 24.53 -0.47
C PRO A 35 3.21 24.42 0.66
N THR A 36 2.11 23.71 0.43
CA THR A 36 0.97 23.61 1.35
C THR A 36 0.97 22.33 2.19
N ARG A 37 1.96 21.45 2.01
CA ARG A 37 2.06 20.18 2.72
C ARG A 37 3.46 19.98 3.26
N GLN A 38 3.54 19.43 4.47
CA GLN A 38 4.82 19.06 5.07
C GLN A 38 5.29 17.71 4.55
N GLY A 39 6.62 17.57 4.43
CA GLY A 39 7.25 16.33 4.07
C GLY A 39 7.36 16.09 2.57
N GLN A 40 8.07 15.02 2.25
CA GLN A 40 8.32 14.59 0.88
C GLN A 40 7.20 13.65 0.39
N ALA A 41 7.09 13.50 -0.92
CA ALA A 41 6.10 12.60 -1.52
C ALA A 41 6.19 11.17 -0.97
N ARG A 42 7.39 10.63 -0.78
CA ARG A 42 7.61 9.30 -0.18
C ARG A 42 7.12 9.19 1.26
N GLU A 43 7.25 10.28 2.03
CA GLU A 43 6.77 10.33 3.42
C GLU A 43 5.24 10.35 3.44
N ARG A 44 4.63 11.06 2.51
CA ARG A 44 3.17 11.06 2.35
C ARG A 44 2.65 9.68 1.96
N LEU A 45 3.32 8.98 1.06
CA LEU A 45 2.98 7.60 0.70
C LEU A 45 3.03 6.70 1.93
N TYR A 46 4.08 6.80 2.73
CA TYR A 46 4.20 5.98 3.94
C TYR A 46 3.09 6.29 4.95
N GLN A 47 2.75 7.58 5.12
CA GLN A 47 1.64 7.99 5.98
C GLN A 47 0.30 7.40 5.53
N GLU A 48 0.01 7.44 4.24
CA GLU A 48 -1.21 6.83 3.69
C GLU A 48 -1.24 5.32 3.92
N PHE A 49 -0.09 4.66 3.78
CA PHE A 49 0.03 3.23 4.11
C PHE A 49 -0.32 2.95 5.57
N LEU A 50 0.20 3.75 6.50
CA LEU A 50 -0.10 3.58 7.94
C LEU A 50 -1.58 3.77 8.22
N GLU A 51 -2.23 4.73 7.58
CA GLU A 51 -3.67 4.95 7.72
C GLU A 51 -4.48 3.77 7.18
N CYS A 52 -4.08 3.21 6.04
CA CYS A 52 -4.68 1.99 5.50
C CYS A 52 -4.51 0.83 6.47
N MET A 53 -3.32 0.68 7.04
CA MET A 53 -2.99 -0.37 8.01
C MET A 53 -3.86 -0.29 9.26
N ALA A 54 -4.17 0.93 9.72
CA ALA A 54 -5.07 1.14 10.85
C ALA A 54 -6.45 0.53 10.58
N LEU A 55 -6.99 0.70 9.39
CA LEU A 55 -8.28 0.12 9.00
C LEU A 55 -8.20 -1.40 8.88
N ILE A 56 -7.12 -1.93 8.36
CA ILE A 56 -6.90 -3.38 8.29
C ILE A 56 -6.89 -3.97 9.71
N GLU A 57 -6.17 -3.36 10.65
CA GLU A 57 -6.14 -3.82 12.04
C GLU A 57 -7.50 -3.75 12.71
N MET A 58 -8.29 -2.70 12.47
CA MET A 58 -9.65 -2.63 12.98
C MET A 58 -10.51 -3.78 12.45
N CYS A 59 -10.36 -4.12 11.18
CA CYS A 59 -11.08 -5.25 10.59
C CYS A 59 -10.63 -6.59 11.19
N GLN A 60 -9.34 -6.75 11.48
CA GLN A 60 -8.82 -7.93 12.15
C GLN A 60 -9.37 -8.04 13.57
N ASP A 61 -9.35 -6.95 14.33
CA ASP A 61 -9.85 -6.90 15.70
C ASP A 61 -11.33 -7.27 15.80
N GLU A 62 -12.12 -6.94 14.79
CA GLU A 62 -13.56 -7.23 14.74
C GLU A 62 -13.88 -8.56 14.05
N GLY A 63 -12.88 -9.34 13.68
CA GLY A 63 -13.06 -10.65 13.05
C GLY A 63 -13.52 -10.60 11.59
N ILE A 64 -13.48 -9.43 10.94
CA ILE A 64 -13.83 -9.27 9.52
C ILE A 64 -12.75 -9.85 8.62
N LEU A 65 -11.48 -9.70 9.04
CA LEU A 65 -10.31 -10.25 8.37
C LEU A 65 -9.62 -11.26 9.29
N PRO A 66 -8.84 -12.19 8.71
CA PRO A 66 -7.98 -13.07 9.52
C PRO A 66 -7.10 -12.27 10.46
N ASP A 67 -6.80 -12.85 11.61
CA ASP A 67 -6.07 -12.23 12.71
C ASP A 67 -4.62 -11.89 12.33
N CYS A 68 -3.73 -11.71 13.26
CA CYS A 68 -2.39 -11.19 13.08
C CYS A 68 -1.55 -11.93 12.01
N ILE A 69 -0.51 -11.26 11.51
CA ILE A 69 0.48 -11.82 10.57
C ILE A 69 1.27 -12.93 11.29
N ASP A 70 1.18 -14.15 10.78
CA ASP A 70 1.91 -15.32 11.25
C ASP A 70 3.02 -15.73 10.28
N ALA A 71 3.66 -16.87 10.53
CA ALA A 71 4.74 -17.38 9.68
C ALA A 71 4.28 -17.68 8.24
N LYS A 72 3.02 -18.14 8.08
CA LYS A 72 2.43 -18.44 6.78
C LYS A 72 2.21 -17.15 5.98
N ASP A 73 1.68 -16.12 6.64
CA ASP A 73 1.49 -14.81 6.03
C ASP A 73 2.82 -14.20 5.65
N ARG A 74 3.84 -14.35 6.50
CA ARG A 74 5.19 -13.87 6.22
C ARG A 74 5.79 -14.55 4.98
N ALA A 75 5.59 -15.85 4.85
CA ALA A 75 6.03 -16.61 3.67
C ALA A 75 5.32 -16.10 2.39
N ALA A 76 4.02 -15.78 2.48
CA ALA A 76 3.27 -15.22 1.36
C ALA A 76 3.82 -13.85 0.94
N ILE A 77 4.20 -13.01 1.89
CA ILE A 77 4.82 -11.70 1.61
C ILE A 77 6.15 -11.90 0.88
N GLU A 78 7.00 -12.80 1.34
CA GLU A 78 8.28 -13.08 0.70
C GLU A 78 8.10 -13.66 -0.71
N ALA A 79 7.13 -14.55 -0.90
CA ALA A 79 6.80 -15.09 -2.22
C ALA A 79 6.36 -13.98 -3.19
N LYS A 80 5.61 -13.00 -2.71
CA LYS A 80 5.20 -11.84 -3.52
C LYS A 80 6.41 -11.03 -3.97
N LYS A 81 7.37 -10.80 -3.07
CA LYS A 81 8.60 -10.08 -3.40
C LYS A 81 9.38 -10.77 -4.53
N GLU A 82 9.48 -12.09 -4.48
CA GLU A 82 10.14 -12.88 -5.52
C GLU A 82 9.43 -12.74 -6.87
N ARG A 83 8.10 -12.75 -6.88
CA ARG A 83 7.33 -12.55 -8.11
C ARG A 83 7.53 -11.15 -8.69
N VAL A 84 7.60 -10.13 -7.85
CA VAL A 84 7.86 -8.75 -8.29
C VAL A 84 9.25 -8.67 -8.94
N GLU A 85 10.28 -9.26 -8.34
CA GLU A 85 11.63 -9.28 -8.91
C GLU A 85 11.64 -9.96 -10.28
N HIS A 86 10.90 -11.06 -10.42
CA HIS A 86 10.78 -11.75 -11.71
C HIS A 86 10.12 -10.85 -12.76
N PHE A 87 9.02 -10.19 -12.42
CA PHE A 87 8.34 -9.26 -13.34
C PHE A 87 9.22 -8.07 -13.73
N LEU A 88 10.00 -7.54 -12.80
CA LEU A 88 10.92 -6.45 -13.09
C LEU A 88 12.02 -6.91 -14.07
N THR A 89 12.55 -8.11 -13.92
CA THR A 89 13.52 -8.69 -14.83
C THR A 89 12.93 -8.83 -16.24
N VAL A 90 11.72 -9.36 -16.36
CA VAL A 90 11.02 -9.47 -17.65
C VAL A 90 10.80 -8.09 -18.26
N SER A 91 10.38 -7.12 -17.45
CA SER A 91 10.15 -5.74 -17.92
C SER A 91 11.43 -5.07 -18.40
N GLU A 92 12.55 -5.32 -17.74
CA GLU A 92 13.88 -4.84 -18.18
C GLU A 92 14.24 -5.45 -19.54
N GLU A 93 14.04 -6.75 -19.72
CA GLU A 93 14.30 -7.45 -20.99
C GLU A 93 13.43 -6.90 -22.12
N LEU A 94 12.19 -6.52 -21.81
CA LEU A 94 11.27 -5.92 -22.78
C LEU A 94 11.52 -4.43 -22.99
N GLY A 95 12.39 -3.81 -22.20
CA GLY A 95 12.71 -2.38 -22.29
C GLY A 95 11.68 -1.45 -21.67
N THR A 96 10.72 -1.97 -20.90
CA THR A 96 9.69 -1.15 -20.22
C THR A 96 10.10 -0.66 -18.85
N VAL A 97 11.15 -1.25 -18.27
CA VAL A 97 11.82 -0.79 -17.04
C VAL A 97 13.31 -0.70 -17.34
N GLN A 98 13.94 0.36 -16.82
CA GLN A 98 15.36 0.64 -17.02
C GLN A 98 16.19 0.37 -15.78
#